data_67918903f6e78bf84e2753dc4c3cb903
#
_entry.id   67918903f6e78bf84e2753dc4c3cb903
#
_cell.length_a   1.000
_cell.length_b   1.000
_cell.length_c   1.000
_cell.angle_alpha   90.00
_cell.angle_beta   90.00
_cell.angle_gamma   90.00
#
_symmetry.space_group_name_H-M   'P 1'
#
loop_
_entity.id
_entity.type
_entity.pdbx_description
1 polymer ?
#
loop_
_entity_poly.entity_id
_entity_poly.type
_entity_poly.pdbx_seq_one_letter_code
_entity_poly.pdbx_strand_id
1 'polypeptide(L)'
;AVVINHLLPDVDRNLLPLLDIREIKRVGYVVVSSDRGLAGSFNTNVLKTAQAEIETIGKKNVDVFCIGKKARDHFKRRNYNIIESHIEFWNELKFGNALAIGTGIISHFTQKYVDEIHVVYNEFVNVASQHVVSERLLPLVFESDKKPIIDRLYEPNKDDLVKNLIPRHLNIQMWKYLLESYVSEQAARMLAMENATGNAEDMIKELTLKFNKARQAAITKEMLEIVSGAEALQN
;
A
#
# COMPACT_ATOMS: atom_id res chain seq x y z
N ALA A 1 12.27 10.77 -15.87
CA ALA A 1 13.59 10.75 -15.22
C ALA A 1 14.71 11.14 -16.20
N VAL A 2 14.95 10.43 -17.31
CA VAL A 2 16.08 10.65 -18.23
C VAL A 2 16.18 12.11 -18.71
N VAL A 3 15.08 12.73 -19.14
CA VAL A 3 15.08 14.13 -19.63
C VAL A 3 15.41 15.10 -18.49
N ILE A 4 14.88 14.88 -17.31
CA ILE A 4 15.15 15.72 -16.13
C ILE A 4 16.62 15.63 -15.74
N ASN A 5 17.21 14.43 -15.71
CA ASN A 5 18.64 14.23 -15.42
C ASN A 5 19.56 15.01 -16.37
N HIS A 6 19.15 15.19 -17.65
CA HIS A 6 19.93 15.98 -18.61
C HIS A 6 19.78 17.50 -18.45
N LEU A 7 18.67 17.97 -17.88
CA LEU A 7 18.40 19.39 -17.69
C LEU A 7 18.97 19.96 -16.40
N LEU A 8 19.03 19.15 -15.35
CA LEU A 8 19.37 19.60 -13.98
C LEU A 8 20.77 20.18 -13.78
N PRO A 9 21.84 19.72 -14.46
CA PRO A 9 23.19 20.28 -14.25
C PRO A 9 23.30 21.78 -14.53
N ASP A 10 22.45 22.30 -15.42
CA ASP A 10 22.50 23.68 -15.91
C ASP A 10 21.45 24.60 -15.26
N VAL A 11 20.59 24.08 -14.39
CA VAL A 11 19.52 24.85 -13.75
C VAL A 11 19.91 25.28 -12.34
N ASP A 12 19.60 26.51 -11.98
CA ASP A 12 19.81 27.00 -10.61
C ASP A 12 18.93 26.23 -9.62
N ARG A 13 19.56 25.43 -8.77
CA ARG A 13 18.88 24.59 -7.76
C ARG A 13 18.03 25.41 -6.78
N ASN A 14 18.38 26.66 -6.55
CA ASN A 14 17.62 27.57 -5.69
C ASN A 14 16.21 27.87 -6.23
N LEU A 15 16.01 27.72 -7.54
CA LEU A 15 14.71 27.89 -8.18
C LEU A 15 13.82 26.63 -8.10
N LEU A 16 14.35 25.55 -7.57
CA LEU A 16 13.70 24.23 -7.55
C LEU A 16 13.56 23.71 -6.10
N PRO A 17 12.56 24.19 -5.36
CA PRO A 17 12.39 23.83 -3.94
C PRO A 17 12.23 22.33 -3.69
N LEU A 18 11.83 21.54 -4.71
CA LEU A 18 11.67 20.08 -4.62
C LEU A 18 13.00 19.30 -4.69
N LEU A 19 14.10 19.99 -4.99
CA LEU A 19 15.47 19.44 -4.98
C LEU A 19 16.29 19.91 -3.76
N ASP A 20 15.71 20.75 -2.93
CA ASP A 20 16.40 21.36 -1.79
C ASP A 20 16.67 20.31 -0.70
N ILE A 21 17.96 19.98 -0.53
CA ILE A 21 18.41 19.05 0.52
C ILE A 21 18.67 19.87 1.78
N ARG A 22 17.87 19.64 2.81
CA ARG A 22 17.90 20.34 4.09
C ARG A 22 18.35 19.44 5.23
N GLU A 23 18.67 20.05 6.37
CA GLU A 23 18.81 19.31 7.61
C GLU A 23 17.47 18.67 7.99
N ILE A 24 17.48 17.35 8.20
CA ILE A 24 16.26 16.57 8.44
C ILE A 24 15.84 16.78 9.89
N LYS A 25 14.76 17.54 10.10
CA LYS A 25 14.12 17.74 11.41
C LYS A 25 12.79 17.00 11.48
N ARG A 26 12.07 16.94 10.36
CA ARG A 26 10.77 16.29 10.26
C ARG A 26 10.62 15.50 8.97
N VAL A 27 10.18 14.26 9.10
CA VAL A 27 10.02 13.33 7.97
C VAL A 27 8.56 13.05 7.70
N GLY A 28 8.15 13.12 6.44
CA GLY A 28 6.82 12.70 6.00
C GLY A 28 6.84 11.24 5.53
N TYR A 29 5.87 10.46 5.98
CA TYR A 29 5.65 9.10 5.50
C TYR A 29 4.32 8.99 4.77
N VAL A 30 4.36 8.70 3.48
CA VAL A 30 3.19 8.38 2.67
C VAL A 30 3.00 6.87 2.69
N VAL A 31 1.95 6.40 3.36
CA VAL A 31 1.71 4.96 3.53
C VAL A 31 0.51 4.55 2.70
N VAL A 32 0.76 3.69 1.69
CA VAL A 32 -0.27 3.25 0.74
C VAL A 32 -0.83 1.90 1.17
N SER A 33 -2.10 1.89 1.56
CA SER A 33 -2.87 0.71 1.96
C SER A 33 -4.21 0.66 1.26
N SER A 34 -4.96 -0.41 1.46
CA SER A 34 -6.33 -0.50 0.96
C SER A 34 -7.38 0.03 1.94
N ASP A 35 -8.61 0.22 1.45
CA ASP A 35 -9.77 0.50 2.30
C ASP A 35 -10.36 -0.79 2.90
N ARG A 36 -10.25 -1.91 2.21
CA ARG A 36 -10.88 -3.20 2.55
C ARG A 36 -9.87 -4.16 3.19
N GLY A 37 -10.38 -5.16 3.87
CA GLY A 37 -9.62 -6.31 4.35
C GLY A 37 -9.67 -7.50 3.39
N LEU A 38 -9.35 -8.68 3.92
CA LEU A 38 -9.39 -9.96 3.21
C LEU A 38 -8.44 -10.04 2.00
N ALA A 39 -7.32 -9.35 2.07
CA ALA A 39 -6.24 -9.38 1.10
C ALA A 39 -4.95 -9.98 1.71
N GLY A 40 -5.08 -11.07 2.43
CA GLY A 40 -3.95 -11.74 3.10
C GLY A 40 -3.14 -10.79 3.98
N SER A 41 -1.83 -10.81 3.84
CA SER A 41 -0.87 -9.98 4.58
C SER A 41 -0.62 -8.60 3.97
N PHE A 42 -1.25 -8.26 2.83
CA PHE A 42 -1.02 -7.02 2.07
C PHE A 42 -0.99 -5.77 2.96
N ASN A 43 -2.07 -5.51 3.71
CA ASN A 43 -2.13 -4.34 4.59
C ASN A 43 -1.18 -4.47 5.80
N THR A 44 -1.10 -5.64 6.39
CA THR A 44 -0.30 -5.87 7.60
C THR A 44 1.18 -5.63 7.34
N ASN A 45 1.69 -6.06 6.19
CA ASN A 45 3.10 -5.92 5.85
C ASN A 45 3.47 -4.45 5.67
N VAL A 46 2.76 -3.69 4.82
CA VAL A 46 3.06 -2.28 4.57
C VAL A 46 2.94 -1.44 5.84
N LEU A 47 1.94 -1.71 6.69
CA LEU A 47 1.75 -0.97 7.93
C LEU A 47 2.84 -1.27 8.96
N LYS A 48 3.28 -2.52 9.08
CA LYS A 48 4.39 -2.91 9.98
C LYS A 48 5.72 -2.32 9.53
N THR A 49 6.02 -2.36 8.22
CA THR A 49 7.25 -1.78 7.67
C THR A 49 7.28 -0.28 7.92
N ALA A 50 6.22 0.44 7.55
CA ALA A 50 6.15 1.88 7.79
C ALA A 50 6.25 2.23 9.29
N GLN A 51 5.58 1.47 10.16
CA GLN A 51 5.66 1.70 11.60
C GLN A 51 7.08 1.46 12.13
N ALA A 52 7.76 0.39 11.73
CA ALA A 52 9.12 0.09 12.17
C ALA A 52 10.10 1.19 11.76
N GLU A 53 10.01 1.71 10.53
CA GLU A 53 10.84 2.83 10.07
C GLU A 53 10.55 4.12 10.85
N ILE A 54 9.28 4.45 11.06
CA ILE A 54 8.89 5.63 11.82
C ILE A 54 9.39 5.55 13.27
N GLU A 55 9.36 4.37 13.88
CA GLU A 55 9.84 4.17 15.26
C GLU A 55 11.35 4.39 15.38
N THR A 56 12.15 4.10 14.34
CA THR A 56 13.61 4.38 14.33
C THR A 56 13.92 5.86 14.33
N ILE A 57 13.10 6.68 13.66
CA ILE A 57 13.26 8.13 13.58
C ILE A 57 12.69 8.81 14.85
N GLY A 58 11.68 8.22 15.43
CA GLY A 58 10.95 8.74 16.57
C GLY A 58 9.64 9.42 16.15
N LYS A 59 8.56 8.93 16.69
CA LYS A 59 7.17 9.28 16.36
C LYS A 59 6.85 10.79 16.39
N LYS A 60 7.54 11.57 17.22
CA LYS A 60 7.32 13.04 17.33
C LYS A 60 7.85 13.82 16.14
N ASN A 61 8.81 13.24 15.41
CA ASN A 61 9.49 13.87 14.29
C ASN A 61 8.93 13.41 12.94
N VAL A 62 7.81 12.69 12.96
CA VAL A 62 7.22 12.10 11.74
C VAL A 62 5.79 12.54 11.57
N ASP A 63 5.48 12.92 10.35
CA ASP A 63 4.13 13.23 9.86
C ASP A 63 3.68 12.14 8.87
N VAL A 64 2.44 11.66 9.00
CA VAL A 64 1.94 10.54 8.20
C VAL A 64 0.85 11.00 7.25
N PHE A 65 1.03 10.68 5.97
CA PHE A 65 0.03 10.79 4.92
C PHE A 65 -0.58 9.40 4.68
N CYS A 66 -1.83 9.23 5.04
CA CYS A 66 -2.49 7.93 4.95
C CYS A 66 -3.25 7.80 3.63
N ILE A 67 -2.89 6.82 2.80
CA ILE A 67 -3.64 6.44 1.62
C ILE A 67 -4.32 5.12 1.90
N GLY A 68 -5.66 5.13 1.91
CA GLY A 68 -6.50 4.01 2.30
C GLY A 68 -6.88 3.99 3.80
N LYS A 69 -8.06 3.44 4.03
CA LYS A 69 -8.69 3.39 5.37
C LYS A 69 -7.87 2.58 6.39
N LYS A 70 -7.19 1.51 5.92
CA LYS A 70 -6.40 0.65 6.81
C LYS A 70 -5.18 1.39 7.39
N ALA A 71 -4.50 2.23 6.59
CA ALA A 71 -3.41 3.07 7.08
C ALA A 71 -3.92 4.11 8.07
N ARG A 72 -4.97 4.86 7.70
CA ARG A 72 -5.56 5.86 8.59
C ARG A 72 -5.94 5.26 9.94
N ASP A 73 -6.67 4.16 9.97
CA ASP A 73 -7.17 3.54 11.20
C ASP A 73 -6.02 2.97 12.05
N HIS A 74 -4.99 2.42 11.40
CA HIS A 74 -3.79 1.90 12.07
C HIS A 74 -3.02 3.00 12.81
N PHE A 75 -2.69 4.08 12.12
CA PHE A 75 -1.91 5.17 12.67
C PHE A 75 -2.73 6.03 13.65
N LYS A 76 -4.03 6.25 13.38
CA LYS A 76 -4.93 6.96 14.28
C LYS A 76 -5.04 6.29 15.66
N ARG A 77 -5.24 4.95 15.70
CA ARG A 77 -5.34 4.20 16.96
C ARG A 77 -4.06 4.26 17.80
N ARG A 78 -2.94 4.51 17.18
CA ARG A 78 -1.63 4.62 17.82
C ARG A 78 -1.21 6.05 18.09
N ASN A 79 -2.10 7.02 17.86
CA ASN A 79 -1.89 8.45 18.05
C ASN A 79 -0.65 8.98 17.30
N TYR A 80 -0.48 8.60 16.02
CA TYR A 80 0.48 9.25 15.13
C TYR A 80 -0.09 10.55 14.60
N ASN A 81 0.79 11.48 14.21
CA ASN A 81 0.37 12.74 13.60
C ASN A 81 0.00 12.48 12.12
N ILE A 82 -1.30 12.43 11.84
CA ILE A 82 -1.82 12.24 10.48
C ILE A 82 -2.12 13.62 9.91
N ILE A 83 -1.42 13.99 8.84
CA ILE A 83 -1.60 15.27 8.15
C ILE A 83 -2.76 15.19 7.18
N GLU A 84 -2.76 14.19 6.32
CA GLU A 84 -3.79 13.97 5.31
C GLU A 84 -4.22 12.50 5.27
N SER A 85 -5.47 12.26 4.88
CA SER A 85 -5.96 10.92 4.63
C SER A 85 -6.86 10.88 3.39
N HIS A 86 -6.48 10.06 2.41
CA HIS A 86 -7.23 9.84 1.19
C HIS A 86 -7.82 8.42 1.23
N ILE A 87 -9.15 8.34 1.23
CA ILE A 87 -9.91 7.08 1.39
C ILE A 87 -11.03 7.01 0.37
N GLU A 88 -11.59 5.81 0.17
CA GLU A 88 -12.82 5.57 -0.60
C GLU A 88 -12.74 5.89 -2.10
N PHE A 89 -11.52 5.97 -2.67
CA PHE A 89 -11.33 6.22 -4.11
C PHE A 89 -10.88 4.98 -4.90
N TRP A 90 -10.57 3.88 -4.22
CA TRP A 90 -10.02 2.66 -4.85
C TRP A 90 -10.98 1.99 -5.84
N ASN A 91 -12.29 2.18 -5.70
CA ASN A 91 -13.29 1.64 -6.65
C ASN A 91 -13.27 2.38 -8.00
N GLU A 92 -12.86 3.65 -7.99
CA GLU A 92 -12.74 4.51 -9.18
C GLU A 92 -11.38 5.20 -9.18
N LEU A 93 -10.32 4.40 -9.19
CA LEU A 93 -8.96 4.93 -9.21
C LEU A 93 -8.71 5.68 -10.51
N LYS A 94 -8.48 7.00 -10.40
CA LYS A 94 -8.23 7.91 -11.52
C LYS A 94 -6.92 8.67 -11.31
N PHE A 95 -6.30 9.13 -12.38
CA PHE A 95 -5.09 9.97 -12.30
C PHE A 95 -5.32 11.23 -11.46
N GLY A 96 -6.55 11.76 -11.44
CA GLY A 96 -6.94 12.89 -10.59
C GLY A 96 -6.69 12.65 -9.10
N ASN A 97 -6.84 11.41 -8.62
CA ASN A 97 -6.53 11.06 -7.23
C ASN A 97 -5.02 11.20 -6.95
N ALA A 98 -4.18 10.70 -7.86
CA ALA A 98 -2.72 10.85 -7.76
C ALA A 98 -2.29 12.32 -7.80
N LEU A 99 -2.95 13.12 -8.63
CA LEU A 99 -2.70 14.56 -8.72
C LEU A 99 -3.06 15.28 -7.41
N ALA A 100 -4.20 15.00 -6.82
CA ALA A 100 -4.62 15.60 -5.55
C ALA A 100 -3.63 15.25 -4.42
N ILE A 101 -3.28 13.96 -4.28
CA ILE A 101 -2.32 13.48 -3.28
C ILE A 101 -0.94 14.10 -3.52
N GLY A 102 -0.45 14.07 -4.76
CA GLY A 102 0.85 14.64 -5.13
C GLY A 102 0.94 16.13 -4.85
N THR A 103 -0.13 16.89 -5.12
CA THR A 103 -0.20 18.32 -4.83
C THR A 103 -0.13 18.61 -3.33
N GLY A 104 -0.84 17.83 -2.50
CA GLY A 104 -0.76 17.95 -1.04
C GLY A 104 0.65 17.70 -0.53
N ILE A 105 1.30 16.61 -0.97
CA ILE A 105 2.68 16.25 -0.61
C ILE A 105 3.67 17.34 -1.02
N ILE A 106 3.58 17.84 -2.27
CA ILE A 106 4.42 18.91 -2.79
C ILE A 106 4.25 20.18 -1.96
N SER A 107 3.02 20.53 -1.61
CA SER A 107 2.72 21.72 -0.80
C SER A 107 3.38 21.63 0.58
N HIS A 108 3.24 20.51 1.29
CA HIS A 108 3.84 20.32 2.61
C HIS A 108 5.36 20.39 2.59
N PHE A 109 6.00 19.81 1.58
CA PHE A 109 7.44 19.87 1.40
C PHE A 109 7.92 21.29 1.07
N THR A 110 7.26 21.97 0.14
CA THR A 110 7.62 23.34 -0.30
C THR A 110 7.44 24.37 0.82
N GLN A 111 6.39 24.19 1.66
CA GLN A 111 6.13 25.03 2.82
C GLN A 111 7.05 24.71 4.02
N LYS A 112 7.97 23.76 3.86
CA LYS A 112 8.94 23.35 4.89
C LYS A 112 8.32 22.77 6.16
N TYR A 113 7.15 22.17 6.06
CA TYR A 113 6.56 21.40 7.17
C TYR A 113 7.27 20.07 7.37
N VAL A 114 7.77 19.48 6.28
CA VAL A 114 8.58 18.27 6.28
C VAL A 114 9.82 18.47 5.42
N ASP A 115 10.95 17.87 5.81
CA ASP A 115 12.26 18.04 5.15
C ASP A 115 12.60 16.86 4.22
N GLU A 116 12.00 15.71 4.48
CA GLU A 116 12.15 14.51 3.67
C GLU A 116 10.80 13.77 3.60
N ILE A 117 10.50 13.13 2.49
CA ILE A 117 9.27 12.34 2.32
C ILE A 117 9.60 10.97 1.76
N HIS A 118 9.16 9.95 2.47
CA HIS A 118 9.22 8.56 2.07
C HIS A 118 7.84 8.04 1.66
N VAL A 119 7.82 7.11 0.70
CA VAL A 119 6.61 6.39 0.30
C VAL A 119 6.81 4.92 0.61
N VAL A 120 5.86 4.35 1.36
CA VAL A 120 5.81 2.92 1.66
C VAL A 120 4.60 2.32 0.98
N TYR A 121 4.84 1.39 0.04
CA TYR A 121 3.81 0.80 -0.78
C TYR A 121 4.13 -0.66 -1.09
N ASN A 122 3.17 -1.39 -1.69
CA ASN A 122 3.40 -2.74 -2.17
C ASN A 122 3.68 -2.72 -3.67
N GLU A 123 4.89 -3.10 -4.05
CA GLU A 123 5.30 -3.32 -5.43
C GLU A 123 4.78 -4.67 -5.92
N PHE A 124 4.21 -4.69 -7.11
CA PHE A 124 3.72 -5.91 -7.74
C PHE A 124 4.85 -6.62 -8.49
N VAL A 125 5.24 -7.81 -8.03
CA VAL A 125 6.19 -8.67 -8.72
C VAL A 125 5.47 -9.74 -9.53
N ASN A 126 4.57 -10.46 -8.89
CA ASN A 126 3.68 -11.44 -9.52
C ASN A 126 2.49 -11.72 -8.59
N VAL A 127 1.53 -12.54 -9.04
CA VAL A 127 0.32 -12.86 -8.29
C VAL A 127 0.61 -13.47 -6.91
N ALA A 128 1.64 -14.31 -6.82
CA ALA A 128 2.01 -14.98 -5.57
C ALA A 128 2.93 -14.16 -4.66
N SER A 129 3.61 -13.14 -5.21
CA SER A 129 4.63 -12.37 -4.49
C SER A 129 4.45 -10.88 -4.69
N GLN A 130 4.25 -10.16 -3.58
CA GLN A 130 4.28 -8.73 -3.51
C GLN A 130 5.36 -8.32 -2.49
N HIS A 131 6.11 -7.27 -2.79
CA HIS A 131 7.13 -6.74 -1.90
C HIS A 131 6.74 -5.37 -1.36
N VAL A 132 6.93 -5.18 -0.07
CA VAL A 132 6.82 -3.84 0.51
C VAL A 132 8.11 -3.10 0.19
N VAL A 133 7.95 -1.96 -0.46
CA VAL A 133 9.03 -1.05 -0.81
C VAL A 133 8.87 0.24 -0.03
N SER A 134 9.97 0.73 0.52
CA SER A 134 10.08 2.05 1.10
C SER A 134 11.12 2.82 0.32
N GLU A 135 10.71 3.91 -0.31
CA GLU A 135 11.63 4.73 -1.09
C GLU A 135 11.43 6.22 -0.81
N ARG A 136 12.52 6.97 -0.93
CA ARG A 136 12.47 8.42 -0.76
C ARG A 136 11.86 9.07 -2.00
N LEU A 137 10.77 9.80 -1.79
CA LEU A 137 10.11 10.58 -2.84
C LEU A 137 10.67 12.00 -2.95
N LEU A 138 10.92 12.66 -1.83
CA LEU A 138 11.46 14.02 -1.76
C LEU A 138 12.53 14.13 -0.67
N PRO A 139 13.57 14.95 -0.86
CA PRO A 139 13.92 15.67 -2.08
C PRO A 139 14.29 14.73 -3.22
N LEU A 140 14.02 15.16 -4.45
CA LEU A 140 14.45 14.40 -5.63
C LEU A 140 15.97 14.46 -5.76
N VAL A 141 16.59 13.28 -5.83
CA VAL A 141 18.03 13.15 -6.10
C VAL A 141 18.19 12.57 -7.48
N PHE A 142 18.84 13.31 -8.33
CA PHE A 142 19.18 12.88 -9.68
C PHE A 142 20.68 12.61 -9.75
N GLU A 143 21.04 11.44 -10.25
CA GLU A 143 22.44 11.15 -10.59
C GLU A 143 22.82 11.96 -11.80
N SER A 144 23.85 12.82 -11.67
CA SER A 144 24.39 13.51 -12.82
C SER A 144 25.21 12.50 -13.64
N ASP A 145 24.62 11.91 -14.63
CA ASP A 145 25.37 11.20 -15.67
C ASP A 145 26.30 12.22 -16.33
N LYS A 146 27.61 12.07 -16.12
CA LYS A 146 28.68 12.91 -16.72
C LYS A 146 28.88 12.64 -18.20
N LYS A 147 27.83 12.31 -18.96
CA LYS A 147 27.93 12.18 -20.41
C LYS A 147 27.95 13.56 -21.04
N PRO A 148 28.79 13.78 -22.06
CA PRO A 148 28.84 15.06 -22.73
C PRO A 148 27.47 15.45 -23.24
N ILE A 149 26.99 16.59 -22.80
CA ILE A 149 25.69 17.14 -23.14
C ILE A 149 25.76 17.57 -24.60
N ILE A 150 25.03 16.89 -25.47
CA ILE A 150 24.75 17.42 -26.80
C ILE A 150 23.88 18.65 -26.55
N ASP A 151 24.38 19.80 -26.95
CA ASP A 151 23.68 21.10 -26.84
C ASP A 151 22.35 20.99 -27.60
N ARG A 152 21.25 20.95 -26.85
CA ARG A 152 19.90 20.80 -27.39
C ARG A 152 19.20 22.15 -27.25
N LEU A 153 18.48 22.53 -28.29
CA LEU A 153 17.57 23.67 -28.20
C LEU A 153 16.37 23.32 -27.36
N TYR A 154 16.08 24.15 -26.35
CA TYR A 154 14.93 23.99 -25.46
C TYR A 154 13.96 25.15 -25.63
N GLU A 155 12.70 24.85 -25.85
CA GLU A 155 11.62 25.83 -25.91
C GLU A 155 10.61 25.59 -24.75
N PRO A 156 10.18 26.65 -24.02
CA PRO A 156 10.61 28.05 -24.16
C PRO A 156 12.01 28.35 -23.58
N ASN A 157 12.39 27.72 -22.47
CA ASN A 157 13.72 27.77 -21.85
C ASN A 157 13.88 26.58 -20.86
N LYS A 158 15.12 26.30 -20.42
CA LYS A 158 15.43 25.17 -19.54
C LYS A 158 14.72 25.28 -18.17
N ASP A 159 14.71 26.47 -17.57
CA ASP A 159 14.18 26.69 -16.23
C ASP A 159 12.67 26.47 -16.16
N ASP A 160 11.91 26.98 -17.12
CA ASP A 160 10.46 26.80 -17.18
C ASP A 160 10.08 25.36 -17.50
N LEU A 161 10.87 24.68 -18.33
CA LEU A 161 10.67 23.25 -18.59
C LEU A 161 10.85 22.44 -17.30
N VAL A 162 11.92 22.67 -16.54
CA VAL A 162 12.19 21.92 -15.31
C VAL A 162 11.15 22.22 -14.24
N LYS A 163 10.74 23.49 -14.06
CA LYS A 163 9.66 23.88 -13.14
C LYS A 163 8.35 23.14 -13.40
N ASN A 164 8.02 22.88 -14.67
CA ASN A 164 6.81 22.17 -15.06
C ASN A 164 6.99 20.63 -15.03
N LEU A 165 8.17 20.14 -15.41
CA LEU A 165 8.40 18.69 -15.50
C LEU A 165 8.55 18.01 -14.14
N ILE A 166 9.14 18.68 -13.14
CA ILE A 166 9.36 18.08 -11.83
C ILE A 166 8.03 17.76 -11.11
N PRO A 167 7.07 18.67 -10.95
CA PRO A 167 5.78 18.35 -10.34
C PRO A 167 5.02 17.28 -11.14
N ARG A 168 5.10 17.35 -12.48
CA ARG A 168 4.49 16.32 -13.33
C ARG A 168 5.13 14.94 -13.12
N HIS A 169 6.45 14.88 -12.97
CA HIS A 169 7.16 13.64 -12.67
C HIS A 169 6.71 13.05 -11.34
N LEU A 170 6.61 13.85 -10.29
CA LEU A 170 6.13 13.42 -8.97
C LEU A 170 4.69 12.88 -9.03
N ASN A 171 3.81 13.55 -9.77
CA ASN A 171 2.43 13.08 -9.95
C ASN A 171 2.36 11.74 -10.70
N ILE A 172 3.26 11.52 -11.68
CA ILE A 172 3.38 10.24 -12.39
C ILE A 172 3.94 9.16 -11.47
N GLN A 173 4.93 9.48 -10.62
CA GLN A 173 5.45 8.53 -9.63
C GLN A 173 4.36 8.15 -8.62
N MET A 174 3.62 9.13 -8.11
CA MET A 174 2.49 8.85 -7.22
C MET A 174 1.44 7.96 -7.89
N TRP A 175 1.13 8.22 -9.16
CA TRP A 175 0.24 7.37 -9.94
C TRP A 175 0.76 5.93 -10.07
N LYS A 176 2.06 5.76 -10.31
CA LYS A 176 2.71 4.45 -10.33
C LYS A 176 2.51 3.72 -9.00
N TYR A 177 2.79 4.36 -7.87
CA TYR A 177 2.63 3.74 -6.54
C TYR A 177 1.20 3.30 -6.25
N LEU A 178 0.22 4.12 -6.63
CA LEU A 178 -1.20 3.78 -6.47
C LEU A 178 -1.57 2.58 -7.34
N LEU A 179 -1.13 2.53 -8.61
CA LEU A 179 -1.42 1.41 -9.51
C LEU A 179 -0.77 0.11 -9.03
N GLU A 180 0.50 0.15 -8.64
CA GLU A 180 1.21 -1.02 -8.14
C GLU A 180 0.58 -1.56 -6.87
N SER A 181 0.25 -0.68 -5.91
CA SER A 181 -0.49 -1.08 -4.70
C SER A 181 -1.87 -1.65 -5.03
N TYR A 182 -2.60 -1.07 -5.99
CA TYR A 182 -3.92 -1.56 -6.37
C TYR A 182 -3.85 -2.96 -6.98
N VAL A 183 -2.93 -3.19 -7.92
CA VAL A 183 -2.74 -4.51 -8.54
C VAL A 183 -2.29 -5.54 -7.50
N SER A 184 -1.35 -5.16 -6.62
CA SER A 184 -0.88 -6.01 -5.52
C SER A 184 -2.00 -6.39 -4.56
N GLU A 185 -2.90 -5.46 -4.24
CA GLU A 185 -4.08 -5.71 -3.40
C GLU A 185 -5.02 -6.72 -4.05
N GLN A 186 -5.34 -6.56 -5.35
CA GLN A 186 -6.23 -7.47 -6.05
C GLN A 186 -5.63 -8.88 -6.16
N ALA A 187 -4.34 -8.99 -6.45
CA ALA A 187 -3.63 -10.26 -6.49
C ALA A 187 -3.62 -10.96 -5.12
N ALA A 188 -3.28 -10.24 -4.06
CA ALA A 188 -3.29 -10.78 -2.70
C ALA A 188 -4.70 -11.21 -2.26
N ARG A 189 -5.73 -10.47 -2.65
CA ARG A 189 -7.13 -10.83 -2.38
C ARG A 189 -7.53 -12.08 -3.13
N MET A 190 -7.20 -12.19 -4.42
CA MET A 190 -7.50 -13.36 -5.22
C MET A 190 -6.92 -14.63 -4.59
N LEU A 191 -5.65 -14.61 -4.23
CA LEU A 191 -4.98 -15.75 -3.58
C LEU A 191 -5.58 -16.07 -2.20
N ALA A 192 -5.91 -15.05 -1.41
CA ALA A 192 -6.53 -15.23 -0.10
C ALA A 192 -7.92 -15.87 -0.21
N MET A 193 -8.71 -15.49 -1.21
CA MET A 193 -10.02 -16.05 -1.45
C MET A 193 -9.95 -17.48 -2.00
N GLU A 194 -9.00 -17.77 -2.89
CA GLU A 194 -8.75 -19.14 -3.39
C GLU A 194 -8.41 -20.09 -2.23
N ASN A 195 -7.48 -19.69 -1.35
CA ASN A 195 -7.16 -20.48 -0.17
C ASN A 195 -8.35 -20.63 0.80
N ALA A 196 -9.13 -19.58 0.99
CA ALA A 196 -10.33 -19.63 1.83
C ALA A 196 -11.38 -20.59 1.27
N THR A 197 -11.58 -20.62 -0.06
CA THR A 197 -12.50 -21.52 -0.73
C THR A 197 -12.07 -22.97 -0.56
N GLY A 198 -10.79 -23.27 -0.81
CA GLY A 198 -10.24 -24.62 -0.61
C GLY A 198 -10.42 -25.12 0.84
N ASN A 199 -10.08 -24.28 1.82
CA ASN A 199 -10.27 -24.61 3.24
C ASN A 199 -11.76 -24.86 3.58
N ALA A 200 -12.68 -24.08 2.98
CA ALA A 200 -14.11 -24.25 3.20
C ALA A 200 -14.62 -25.59 2.60
N GLU A 201 -14.16 -25.96 1.41
CA GLU A 201 -14.50 -27.24 0.79
C GLU A 201 -14.04 -28.43 1.62
N ASP A 202 -12.83 -28.39 2.16
CA ASP A 202 -12.32 -29.45 3.01
C ASP A 202 -13.09 -29.56 4.33
N MET A 203 -13.44 -28.41 4.92
CA MET A 203 -14.31 -28.39 6.12
C MET A 203 -15.69 -28.95 5.85
N ILE A 204 -16.30 -28.67 4.70
CA ILE A 204 -17.60 -29.24 4.29
C ILE A 204 -17.49 -30.77 4.18
N LYS A 205 -16.43 -31.29 3.54
CA LYS A 205 -16.22 -32.75 3.45
C LYS A 205 -16.11 -33.39 4.83
N GLU A 206 -15.30 -32.80 5.72
CA GLU A 206 -15.12 -33.31 7.09
C GLU A 206 -16.43 -33.30 7.89
N LEU A 207 -17.18 -32.20 7.84
CA LEU A 207 -18.47 -32.08 8.52
C LEU A 207 -19.50 -33.05 7.96
N THR A 208 -19.53 -33.29 6.66
CA THR A 208 -20.42 -34.28 6.00
C THR A 208 -20.11 -35.69 6.51
N LEU A 209 -18.83 -36.05 6.60
CA LEU A 209 -18.43 -37.34 7.16
C LEU A 209 -18.86 -37.50 8.64
N LYS A 210 -18.61 -36.47 9.46
CA LYS A 210 -19.04 -36.45 10.88
C LYS A 210 -20.58 -36.59 11.00
N PHE A 211 -21.31 -35.83 10.19
CA PHE A 211 -22.78 -35.90 10.17
C PHE A 211 -23.28 -37.29 9.81
N ASN A 212 -22.77 -37.91 8.73
CA ASN A 212 -23.17 -39.25 8.31
C ASN A 212 -22.86 -40.30 9.40
N LYS A 213 -21.69 -40.21 10.06
CA LYS A 213 -21.33 -41.10 11.15
C LYS A 213 -22.27 -40.93 12.39
N ALA A 214 -22.58 -39.69 12.74
CA ALA A 214 -23.51 -39.41 13.82
C ALA A 214 -24.93 -39.89 13.51
N ARG A 215 -25.38 -39.69 12.25
CA ARG A 215 -26.69 -40.20 11.75
C ARG A 215 -26.77 -41.73 11.85
N GLN A 216 -25.73 -42.44 11.38
CA GLN A 216 -25.68 -43.91 11.44
C GLN A 216 -25.70 -44.39 12.90
N ALA A 217 -24.95 -43.75 13.79
CA ALA A 217 -24.94 -44.08 15.21
C ALA A 217 -26.32 -43.86 15.87
N ALA A 218 -27.00 -42.75 15.52
CA ALA A 218 -28.36 -42.48 16.03
C ALA A 218 -29.37 -43.56 15.55
N ILE A 219 -29.37 -43.89 14.26
CA ILE A 219 -30.23 -44.95 13.69
C ILE A 219 -29.94 -46.30 14.37
N THR A 220 -28.66 -46.65 14.55
CA THR A 220 -28.27 -47.89 15.19
C THR A 220 -28.77 -47.92 16.63
N LYS A 221 -28.65 -46.81 17.36
CA LYS A 221 -29.14 -46.68 18.74
C LYS A 221 -30.67 -46.87 18.83
N GLU A 222 -31.44 -46.21 17.96
CA GLU A 222 -32.89 -46.36 17.88
C GLU A 222 -33.28 -47.78 17.57
N MET A 223 -32.61 -48.49 16.62
CA MET A 223 -32.85 -49.89 16.34
C MET A 223 -32.61 -50.78 17.57
N LEU A 224 -31.49 -50.54 18.28
CA LEU A 224 -31.20 -51.33 19.51
C LEU A 224 -32.25 -51.09 20.60
N GLU A 225 -32.70 -49.85 20.77
CA GLU A 225 -33.79 -49.53 21.73
C GLU A 225 -35.10 -50.22 21.38
N ILE A 226 -35.48 -50.28 20.11
CA ILE A 226 -36.68 -50.98 19.64
C ILE A 226 -36.55 -52.49 19.85
N VAL A 227 -35.41 -53.09 19.49
CA VAL A 227 -35.20 -54.56 19.68
C VAL A 227 -35.20 -54.92 21.16
N SER A 228 -34.47 -54.14 21.99
CA SER A 228 -34.44 -54.37 23.45
C SER A 228 -35.85 -54.21 24.08
N GLY A 229 -36.64 -53.25 23.64
CA GLY A 229 -38.02 -53.06 24.07
C GLY A 229 -38.96 -54.22 23.68
N ALA A 230 -38.79 -54.76 22.46
CA ALA A 230 -39.54 -55.90 22.01
C ALA A 230 -39.18 -57.19 22.77
N GLU A 231 -37.91 -57.43 23.09
CA GLU A 231 -37.47 -58.55 23.91
C GLU A 231 -38.02 -58.45 25.36
N ALA A 232 -38.04 -57.23 25.91
CA ALA A 232 -38.62 -57.05 27.27
C ALA A 232 -40.13 -57.27 27.39
N LEU A 233 -40.87 -57.25 26.28
CA LEU A 233 -42.30 -57.53 26.23
C LEU A 233 -42.61 -59.00 25.95
N GLN A 234 -41.61 -59.83 25.57
CA GLN A 234 -41.78 -61.29 25.34
C GLN A 234 -41.45 -62.14 26.55
N ASN A 235 -40.88 -61.55 27.62
CA ASN A 235 -40.63 -62.16 28.90
C ASN A 235 -41.65 -61.65 29.92
#